data_e633ab606eaf627d47c3664fdb864b3d
#
_entry.id   e633ab606eaf627d47c3664fdb864b3d
#
_cell.length_a   1.000
_cell.length_b   1.000
_cell.length_c   1.000
_cell.angle_alpha   90.00
_cell.angle_beta   90.00
_cell.angle_gamma   90.00
#
_symmetry.space_group_name_H-M   'P 1'
#
loop_
_entity.id
_entity.type
_entity.pdbx_description
1 polymer ?
#
loop_
_entity_poly.entity_id
_entity_poly.type
_entity_poly.pdbx_seq_one_letter_code
_entity_poly.pdbx_strand_id
1 'polypeptide(L)'
;MFIEGRFYNARMKSPAVESLTGVFDYGHGISAVDSVYDREMQTAIHLLIEEGRAAVIDTGTSHAAPRVLAALAAKGVAPERVDYVILTHVHLDHAGGAGQLMAHFPNARLTVHPRGARHVIDPGRLLAATVAIYGEAETRRVYGKILPVPAHRVIETPEGATLRLAGRELLFLDAPGHARHHVVIRDAKSGHVFAGDTFGLSYRELDQDGRQFSFPTTSPSQFDPAALHHSIDRMLSLGPEAIYATHFGRLTNLAVLAADLHRLIIAHAELGERHRGAGARRKRLLTEGVSELVLAERERQKWRFPREKVLEVFALDIELNAQGLESWLDSEGK
;
A
#
# COMPACT_ATOMS: atom_id res chain seq x y z
N MET A 1 26.64 -12.77 -8.53
CA MET A 1 26.35 -14.06 -7.86
C MET A 1 24.86 -14.00 -7.50
N PHE A 2 24.03 -14.67 -8.30
CA PHE A 2 22.57 -14.63 -8.16
C PHE A 2 22.20 -15.33 -6.87
N ILE A 3 21.50 -14.62 -5.98
CA ILE A 3 20.87 -15.23 -4.80
C ILE A 3 19.53 -15.78 -5.28
N GLU A 4 19.43 -17.11 -5.34
CA GLU A 4 18.16 -17.81 -5.57
C GLU A 4 17.16 -17.38 -4.48
N GLY A 5 16.06 -16.76 -4.91
CA GLY A 5 14.97 -16.35 -4.06
C GLY A 5 14.28 -17.57 -3.44
N ARG A 6 14.54 -17.81 -2.17
CA ARG A 6 13.74 -18.75 -1.36
C ARG A 6 12.49 -18.02 -0.88
N PHE A 7 11.43 -18.09 -1.65
CA PHE A 7 10.09 -17.78 -1.14
C PHE A 7 9.59 -18.97 -0.30
N TYR A 8 9.37 -18.71 0.97
CA TYR A 8 9.04 -19.73 1.95
C TYR A 8 7.53 -19.93 2.05
N ASN A 9 7.04 -21.10 1.69
CA ASN A 9 5.68 -21.58 1.94
C ASN A 9 5.56 -22.02 3.40
N ALA A 10 5.34 -21.10 4.33
CA ALA A 10 5.00 -21.42 5.71
C ALA A 10 3.52 -21.11 5.97
N ARG A 11 2.67 -22.14 5.93
CA ARG A 11 1.32 -22.08 6.47
C ARG A 11 1.39 -21.86 7.98
N MET A 12 1.24 -20.63 8.45
CA MET A 12 1.01 -20.32 9.85
C MET A 12 -0.48 -20.12 10.10
N LYS A 13 -1.05 -20.97 10.94
CA LYS A 13 -2.40 -20.77 11.50
C LYS A 13 -2.32 -19.73 12.61
N SER A 14 -2.89 -18.55 12.38
CA SER A 14 -3.15 -17.54 13.42
C SER A 14 -4.45 -17.87 14.17
N PRO A 15 -4.60 -17.49 15.46
CA PRO A 15 -5.78 -17.85 16.24
C PRO A 15 -7.03 -17.11 15.78
N ALA A 16 -8.07 -17.88 15.63
CA ALA A 16 -9.46 -17.69 15.35
C ALA A 16 -10.06 -16.27 15.39
N VAL A 17 -10.41 -15.78 14.21
CA VAL A 17 -11.72 -15.20 13.94
C VAL A 17 -12.26 -15.98 12.74
N GLU A 18 -13.42 -16.63 12.87
CA GLU A 18 -14.11 -17.25 11.74
C GLU A 18 -14.53 -16.15 10.78
N SER A 19 -13.64 -15.83 9.83
CA SER A 19 -13.95 -14.98 8.70
C SER A 19 -14.02 -15.85 7.45
N LEU A 20 -14.96 -15.57 6.59
CA LEU A 20 -14.88 -15.95 5.18
C LEU A 20 -13.46 -15.55 4.70
N THR A 21 -12.57 -16.52 4.64
CA THR A 21 -11.17 -16.46 4.21
C THR A 21 -10.66 -15.07 3.80
N GLY A 22 -10.14 -14.29 4.78
CA GLY A 22 -9.39 -13.06 4.50
C GLY A 22 -10.22 -11.80 4.24
N VAL A 23 -11.45 -11.71 4.77
CA VAL A 23 -12.25 -10.47 4.77
C VAL A 23 -12.43 -9.98 6.21
N PHE A 24 -12.09 -8.71 6.46
CA PHE A 24 -12.11 -8.08 7.78
C PHE A 24 -13.08 -6.90 7.78
N ASP A 25 -14.15 -6.96 8.57
CA ASP A 25 -15.14 -5.90 8.67
C ASP A 25 -14.75 -4.85 9.72
N TYR A 26 -14.82 -3.57 9.36
CA TYR A 26 -14.44 -2.45 10.22
C TYR A 26 -15.61 -1.56 10.61
N GLY A 27 -16.83 -1.91 10.22
CA GLY A 27 -18.01 -1.04 10.35
C GLY A 27 -18.10 0.02 9.25
N HIS A 28 -19.10 0.88 9.31
CA HIS A 28 -19.36 1.96 8.34
C HIS A 28 -19.45 1.50 6.87
N GLY A 29 -19.73 0.23 6.60
CA GLY A 29 -19.68 -0.36 5.26
C GLY A 29 -18.26 -0.54 4.72
N ILE A 30 -17.25 -0.47 5.58
CA ILE A 30 -15.83 -0.61 5.22
C ILE A 30 -15.33 -1.99 5.62
N SER A 31 -14.64 -2.67 4.71
CA SER A 31 -13.94 -3.92 4.99
C SER A 31 -12.63 -4.00 4.20
N ALA A 32 -11.70 -4.82 4.69
CA ALA A 32 -10.49 -5.18 3.96
C ALA A 32 -10.60 -6.61 3.44
N VAL A 33 -10.09 -6.83 2.24
CA VAL A 33 -9.87 -8.14 1.63
C VAL A 33 -8.38 -8.36 1.53
N ASP A 34 -7.88 -9.44 2.12
CA ASP A 34 -6.48 -9.82 1.98
C ASP A 34 -6.18 -10.20 0.53
N SER A 35 -5.27 -9.47 -0.12
CA SER A 35 -4.88 -9.71 -1.50
C SER A 35 -3.97 -10.95 -1.65
N VAL A 36 -3.33 -11.38 -0.55
CA VAL A 36 -2.29 -12.43 -0.54
C VAL A 36 -1.19 -12.12 -1.55
N TYR A 37 -0.62 -10.91 -1.44
CA TYR A 37 0.38 -10.42 -2.39
C TYR A 37 1.65 -11.29 -2.38
N ASP A 38 2.47 -11.23 -1.36
CA ASP A 38 3.63 -12.08 -1.14
C ASP A 38 3.34 -13.14 -0.07
N ARG A 39 2.59 -12.73 0.94
CA ARG A 39 2.11 -13.54 2.05
C ARG A 39 0.72 -13.09 2.51
N GLU A 40 0.09 -13.87 3.36
CA GLU A 40 -1.19 -13.51 3.99
C GLU A 40 -1.03 -12.21 4.79
N MET A 41 -2.05 -11.35 4.76
CA MET A 41 -2.17 -10.10 5.51
C MET A 41 -1.03 -9.09 5.27
N GLN A 42 -0.44 -9.09 4.08
CA GLN A 42 0.56 -8.09 3.70
C GLN A 42 -0.08 -6.89 3.01
N THR A 43 -1.01 -7.12 2.08
CA THR A 43 -1.67 -6.05 1.31
C THR A 43 -3.18 -6.23 1.32
N ALA A 44 -3.90 -5.23 1.79
CA ALA A 44 -5.35 -5.18 1.86
C ALA A 44 -5.95 -4.42 0.66
N ILE A 45 -7.05 -4.92 0.13
CA ILE A 45 -7.94 -4.21 -0.79
C ILE A 45 -9.16 -3.79 0.02
N HIS A 46 -9.46 -2.49 0.07
CA HIS A 46 -10.60 -2.04 0.85
C HIS A 46 -11.88 -2.00 0.02
N LEU A 47 -12.96 -2.51 0.59
CA LEU A 47 -14.31 -2.37 0.05
C LEU A 47 -15.06 -1.30 0.84
N LEU A 48 -15.70 -0.39 0.14
CA LEU A 48 -16.60 0.59 0.69
C LEU A 48 -17.99 0.33 0.10
N ILE A 49 -18.97 -0.02 0.95
CA ILE A 49 -20.32 -0.36 0.52
C ILE A 49 -21.30 0.62 1.14
N GLU A 50 -22.14 1.21 0.29
CA GLU A 50 -23.19 2.15 0.66
C GLU A 50 -24.44 1.86 -0.16
N GLU A 51 -25.59 1.64 0.49
CA GLU A 51 -26.89 1.37 -0.16
C GLU A 51 -26.83 0.30 -1.27
N GLY A 52 -26.06 -0.77 -1.04
CA GLY A 52 -25.88 -1.87 -1.98
C GLY A 52 -25.05 -1.51 -3.24
N ARG A 53 -24.36 -0.38 -3.24
CA ARG A 53 -23.34 0.00 -4.24
C ARG A 53 -21.95 -0.08 -3.60
N ALA A 54 -20.92 -0.29 -4.41
CA ALA A 54 -19.57 -0.44 -3.89
C ALA A 54 -18.53 0.42 -4.61
N ALA A 55 -17.50 0.80 -3.85
CA ALA A 55 -16.20 1.19 -4.36
C ALA A 55 -15.13 0.20 -3.85
N VAL A 56 -14.16 -0.10 -4.70
CA VAL A 56 -12.98 -0.92 -4.39
C VAL A 56 -11.78 0.01 -4.34
N ILE A 57 -11.10 0.08 -3.21
CA ILE A 57 -9.95 0.97 -2.99
C ILE A 57 -8.68 0.12 -2.98
N ASP A 58 -7.80 0.42 -3.90
CA ASP A 58 -6.69 -0.39 -4.41
C ASP A 58 -7.16 -1.74 -4.97
N THR A 59 -6.29 -2.45 -5.65
CA THR A 59 -6.69 -3.66 -6.40
C THR A 59 -5.80 -4.87 -6.12
N GLY A 60 -4.71 -4.65 -5.37
CA GLY A 60 -3.68 -5.67 -5.30
C GLY A 60 -3.06 -5.94 -6.67
N THR A 61 -2.48 -7.12 -6.81
CA THR A 61 -2.03 -7.65 -8.09
C THR A 61 -3.21 -8.25 -8.88
N SER A 62 -2.99 -8.63 -10.13
CA SER A 62 -4.04 -9.28 -10.94
C SER A 62 -4.54 -10.59 -10.35
N HIS A 63 -3.76 -11.24 -9.48
CA HIS A 63 -4.13 -12.47 -8.79
C HIS A 63 -5.21 -12.25 -7.72
N ALA A 64 -5.38 -11.03 -7.22
CA ALA A 64 -6.33 -10.72 -6.17
C ALA A 64 -7.79 -10.60 -6.67
N ALA A 65 -8.02 -10.43 -7.98
CA ALA A 65 -9.34 -10.20 -8.54
C ALA A 65 -10.40 -11.27 -8.12
N PRO A 66 -10.12 -12.58 -8.12
CA PRO A 66 -11.11 -13.57 -7.66
C PRO A 66 -11.51 -13.39 -6.19
N ARG A 67 -10.60 -12.94 -5.33
CA ARG A 67 -10.85 -12.69 -3.90
C ARG A 67 -11.79 -11.50 -3.71
N VAL A 68 -11.56 -10.41 -4.46
CA VAL A 68 -12.44 -9.22 -4.46
C VAL A 68 -13.84 -9.58 -4.92
N LEU A 69 -13.97 -10.36 -6.01
CA LEU A 69 -15.28 -10.81 -6.53
C LEU A 69 -16.01 -11.68 -5.51
N ALA A 70 -15.31 -12.62 -4.86
CA ALA A 70 -15.88 -13.47 -3.83
C ALA A 70 -16.33 -12.65 -2.61
N ALA A 71 -15.54 -11.66 -2.18
CA ALA A 71 -15.88 -10.80 -1.06
C ALA A 71 -17.11 -9.92 -1.35
N LEU A 72 -17.21 -9.34 -2.55
CA LEU A 72 -18.38 -8.58 -2.99
C LEU A 72 -19.63 -9.46 -3.04
N ALA A 73 -19.52 -10.67 -3.60
CA ALA A 73 -20.64 -11.62 -3.66
C ALA A 73 -21.12 -12.01 -2.26
N ALA A 74 -20.19 -12.29 -1.32
CA ALA A 74 -20.51 -12.60 0.08
C ALA A 74 -21.21 -11.44 0.80
N LYS A 75 -20.96 -10.20 0.35
CA LYS A 75 -21.62 -8.99 0.86
C LYS A 75 -22.89 -8.61 0.07
N GLY A 76 -23.34 -9.47 -0.86
CA GLY A 76 -24.55 -9.26 -1.66
C GLY A 76 -24.43 -8.15 -2.71
N VAL A 77 -23.21 -7.80 -3.12
CA VAL A 77 -22.95 -6.78 -4.15
C VAL A 77 -22.65 -7.46 -5.48
N ALA A 78 -23.52 -7.26 -6.46
CA ALA A 78 -23.30 -7.72 -7.83
C ALA A 78 -22.26 -6.85 -8.56
N PRO A 79 -21.52 -7.39 -9.53
CA PRO A 79 -20.49 -6.65 -10.29
C PRO A 79 -20.99 -5.34 -10.92
N GLU A 80 -22.24 -5.30 -11.35
CA GLU A 80 -22.91 -4.14 -11.96
C GLU A 80 -23.18 -3.01 -10.94
N ARG A 81 -23.07 -3.32 -9.65
CA ARG A 81 -23.27 -2.38 -8.54
C ARG A 81 -21.96 -1.79 -8.02
N VAL A 82 -20.83 -2.15 -8.60
CA VAL A 82 -19.55 -1.49 -8.32
C VAL A 82 -19.48 -0.23 -9.17
N ASP A 83 -19.40 0.94 -8.51
CA ASP A 83 -19.35 2.24 -9.17
C ASP A 83 -17.92 2.70 -9.45
N TYR A 84 -17.01 2.38 -8.53
CA TYR A 84 -15.65 2.87 -8.60
C TYR A 84 -14.61 1.79 -8.26
N VAL A 85 -13.50 1.82 -9.00
CA VAL A 85 -12.21 1.28 -8.59
C VAL A 85 -11.33 2.49 -8.32
N ILE A 86 -10.90 2.68 -7.08
CA ILE A 86 -10.16 3.86 -6.61
C ILE A 86 -8.72 3.44 -6.36
N LEU A 87 -7.75 4.10 -7.00
CA LEU A 87 -6.34 3.85 -6.75
C LEU A 87 -5.77 4.95 -5.86
N THR A 88 -5.10 4.55 -4.77
CA THR A 88 -4.30 5.47 -3.96
C THR A 88 -3.09 5.93 -4.74
N HIS A 89 -2.44 5.02 -5.45
CA HIS A 89 -1.33 5.28 -6.36
C HIS A 89 -1.14 4.12 -7.36
N VAL A 90 -0.08 4.14 -8.20
CA VAL A 90 0.03 3.18 -9.32
C VAL A 90 1.15 2.15 -9.15
N HIS A 91 1.67 1.90 -7.95
CA HIS A 91 2.53 0.74 -7.73
C HIS A 91 1.76 -0.56 -7.98
N LEU A 92 2.45 -1.61 -8.44
CA LEU A 92 1.77 -2.79 -8.98
C LEU A 92 1.08 -3.66 -7.94
N ASP A 93 1.45 -3.58 -6.69
CA ASP A 93 0.77 -4.21 -5.56
C ASP A 93 -0.51 -3.47 -5.13
N HIS A 94 -0.73 -2.25 -5.66
CA HIS A 94 -1.97 -1.47 -5.51
C HIS A 94 -2.81 -1.46 -6.79
N ALA A 95 -2.18 -1.25 -7.94
CA ALA A 95 -2.86 -1.04 -9.22
C ALA A 95 -2.77 -2.22 -10.20
N GLY A 96 -2.02 -3.27 -9.86
CA GLY A 96 -1.77 -4.38 -10.78
C GLY A 96 -3.03 -5.16 -11.20
N GLY A 97 -4.04 -5.21 -10.33
CA GLY A 97 -5.33 -5.84 -10.59
C GLY A 97 -6.36 -4.93 -11.27
N ALA A 98 -6.04 -3.65 -11.49
CA ALA A 98 -7.01 -2.65 -11.95
C ALA A 98 -7.72 -3.05 -13.24
N GLY A 99 -6.97 -3.44 -14.27
CA GLY A 99 -7.56 -3.84 -15.56
C GLY A 99 -8.42 -5.10 -15.46
N GLN A 100 -8.04 -6.08 -14.62
CA GLN A 100 -8.85 -7.27 -14.35
C GLN A 100 -10.18 -6.91 -13.68
N LEU A 101 -10.14 -6.14 -12.61
CA LEU A 101 -11.36 -5.73 -11.90
C LEU A 101 -12.25 -4.88 -12.78
N MET A 102 -11.68 -3.95 -13.56
CA MET A 102 -12.45 -3.15 -14.51
C MET A 102 -13.12 -3.98 -15.62
N ALA A 103 -12.55 -5.11 -16.00
CA ALA A 103 -13.17 -6.04 -16.94
C ALA A 103 -14.40 -6.76 -16.33
N HIS A 104 -14.39 -7.01 -15.01
CA HIS A 104 -15.51 -7.62 -14.29
C HIS A 104 -16.59 -6.63 -13.87
N PHE A 105 -16.30 -5.34 -13.76
CA PHE A 105 -17.23 -4.31 -13.28
C PHE A 105 -17.71 -3.43 -14.45
N PRO A 106 -18.79 -3.80 -15.16
CA PRO A 106 -19.17 -3.14 -16.41
C PRO A 106 -19.52 -1.65 -16.24
N ASN A 107 -20.06 -1.26 -15.09
CA ASN A 107 -20.49 0.10 -14.80
C ASN A 107 -19.45 0.93 -14.05
N ALA A 108 -18.38 0.31 -13.56
CA ALA A 108 -17.39 1.00 -12.76
C ALA A 108 -16.55 1.99 -13.58
N ARG A 109 -16.11 3.06 -12.92
CA ARG A 109 -15.06 3.94 -13.40
C ARG A 109 -13.84 3.83 -12.48
N LEU A 110 -12.65 3.89 -13.06
CA LEU A 110 -11.41 3.90 -12.29
C LEU A 110 -11.01 5.33 -11.98
N THR A 111 -10.62 5.60 -10.72
CA THR A 111 -10.09 6.90 -10.32
C THR A 111 -8.63 6.81 -9.97
N VAL A 112 -7.87 7.82 -10.36
CA VAL A 112 -6.43 7.87 -10.16
C VAL A 112 -5.94 9.32 -10.18
N HIS A 113 -4.85 9.60 -9.43
CA HIS A 113 -4.18 10.90 -9.52
C HIS A 113 -3.77 11.21 -10.98
N PRO A 114 -3.87 12.46 -11.48
CA PRO A 114 -3.56 12.81 -12.89
C PRO A 114 -2.20 12.33 -13.38
N ARG A 115 -1.16 12.39 -12.53
CA ARG A 115 0.19 11.87 -12.86
C ARG A 115 0.24 10.36 -13.02
N GLY A 116 -0.73 9.62 -12.45
CA GLY A 116 -0.85 8.17 -12.54
C GLY A 116 -1.65 7.69 -13.75
N ALA A 117 -2.57 8.50 -14.29
CA ALA A 117 -3.55 8.11 -15.28
C ALA A 117 -2.94 7.40 -16.51
N ARG A 118 -1.86 7.93 -17.05
CA ARG A 118 -1.15 7.33 -18.20
C ARG A 118 -0.68 5.89 -17.94
N HIS A 119 -0.33 5.56 -16.69
CA HIS A 119 0.23 4.26 -16.32
C HIS A 119 -0.84 3.17 -16.20
N VAL A 120 -2.09 3.53 -15.95
CA VAL A 120 -3.22 2.58 -15.95
C VAL A 120 -3.87 2.45 -17.31
N ILE A 121 -3.82 3.52 -18.14
CA ILE A 121 -4.32 3.53 -19.53
C ILE A 121 -3.35 2.76 -20.45
N ASP A 122 -2.05 2.99 -20.29
CA ASP A 122 -0.98 2.27 -21.01
C ASP A 122 0.10 1.82 -19.99
N PRO A 123 -0.03 0.61 -19.43
CA PRO A 123 0.91 0.09 -18.44
C PRO A 123 2.24 -0.39 -19.04
N GLY A 124 2.43 -0.30 -20.33
CA GLY A 124 3.60 -0.86 -21.01
C GLY A 124 4.94 -0.37 -20.45
N ARG A 125 5.08 0.93 -20.18
CA ARG A 125 6.32 1.50 -19.59
C ARG A 125 6.53 1.06 -18.14
N LEU A 126 5.46 1.00 -17.34
CA LEU A 126 5.53 0.55 -15.96
C LEU A 126 5.93 -0.93 -15.91
N LEU A 127 5.30 -1.76 -16.75
CA LEU A 127 5.64 -3.17 -16.87
C LEU A 127 7.10 -3.37 -17.31
N ALA A 128 7.54 -2.64 -18.33
CA ALA A 128 8.93 -2.73 -18.81
C ALA A 128 9.96 -2.36 -17.73
N ALA A 129 9.68 -1.34 -16.92
CA ALA A 129 10.53 -0.96 -15.79
C ALA A 129 10.58 -2.06 -14.72
N THR A 130 9.46 -2.68 -14.40
CA THR A 130 9.37 -3.79 -13.44
C THR A 130 10.12 -5.04 -13.96
N VAL A 131 9.93 -5.38 -15.24
CA VAL A 131 10.64 -6.49 -15.91
C VAL A 131 12.16 -6.27 -15.93
N ALA A 132 12.60 -5.03 -16.11
CA ALA A 132 14.04 -4.72 -16.08
C ALA A 132 14.68 -4.97 -14.70
N ILE A 133 13.90 -4.88 -13.62
CA ILE A 133 14.38 -5.11 -12.25
C ILE A 133 14.29 -6.60 -11.88
N TYR A 134 13.14 -7.23 -12.12
CA TYR A 134 12.83 -8.57 -11.60
C TYR A 134 12.92 -9.69 -12.64
N GLY A 135 12.99 -9.34 -13.94
CA GLY A 135 12.85 -10.29 -15.05
C GLY A 135 11.39 -10.59 -15.38
N GLU A 136 11.14 -11.06 -16.61
CA GLU A 136 9.77 -11.30 -17.12
C GLU A 136 9.04 -12.40 -16.33
N ALA A 137 9.71 -13.52 -16.08
CA ALA A 137 9.12 -14.67 -15.39
C ALA A 137 8.67 -14.32 -13.96
N GLU A 138 9.53 -13.60 -13.22
CA GLU A 138 9.24 -13.20 -11.85
C GLU A 138 8.17 -12.11 -11.81
N THR A 139 8.24 -11.11 -12.68
CA THR A 139 7.20 -10.07 -12.81
C THR A 139 5.83 -10.72 -13.06
N ARG A 140 5.77 -11.69 -13.96
CA ARG A 140 4.53 -12.40 -14.27
C ARG A 140 4.04 -13.28 -13.12
N ARG A 141 4.95 -13.92 -12.41
CA ARG A 141 4.63 -14.74 -11.23
C ARG A 141 4.02 -13.91 -10.11
N VAL A 142 4.62 -12.74 -9.82
CA VAL A 142 4.22 -11.88 -8.70
C VAL A 142 2.98 -11.06 -9.03
N TYR A 143 2.97 -10.39 -10.18
CA TYR A 143 1.91 -9.43 -10.51
C TYR A 143 0.84 -9.98 -11.46
N GLY A 144 1.10 -11.14 -12.10
CA GLY A 144 0.23 -11.74 -13.09
C GLY A 144 0.18 -10.95 -14.40
N LYS A 145 -0.99 -10.88 -15.03
CA LYS A 145 -1.18 -10.16 -16.29
C LYS A 145 -1.72 -8.75 -16.02
N ILE A 146 -0.90 -7.74 -16.28
CA ILE A 146 -1.32 -6.34 -16.17
C ILE A 146 -2.12 -5.96 -17.42
N LEU A 147 -3.38 -5.61 -17.22
CA LEU A 147 -4.28 -5.18 -18.32
C LEU A 147 -4.46 -3.66 -18.30
N PRO A 148 -4.51 -3.01 -19.47
CA PRO A 148 -4.83 -1.59 -19.58
C PRO A 148 -6.30 -1.32 -19.20
N VAL A 149 -6.56 -0.11 -18.72
CA VAL A 149 -7.92 0.39 -18.49
C VAL A 149 -8.30 1.35 -19.62
N PRO A 150 -9.46 1.17 -20.27
CA PRO A 150 -9.90 2.08 -21.33
C PRO A 150 -9.97 3.53 -20.84
N ALA A 151 -9.36 4.45 -21.57
CA ALA A 151 -9.23 5.86 -21.15
C ALA A 151 -10.57 6.53 -20.80
N HIS A 152 -11.67 6.20 -21.55
CA HIS A 152 -12.99 6.74 -21.27
C HIS A 152 -13.60 6.26 -19.93
N ARG A 153 -13.03 5.26 -19.29
CA ARG A 153 -13.43 4.76 -17.98
C ARG A 153 -12.56 5.29 -16.84
N VAL A 154 -11.54 6.09 -17.15
CA VAL A 154 -10.64 6.69 -16.15
C VAL A 154 -11.15 8.08 -15.77
N ILE A 155 -11.19 8.37 -14.48
CA ILE A 155 -11.43 9.68 -13.89
C ILE A 155 -10.13 10.13 -13.22
N GLU A 156 -9.61 11.26 -13.60
CA GLU A 156 -8.51 11.88 -12.87
C GLU A 156 -9.04 12.58 -11.62
N THR A 157 -8.43 12.31 -10.48
CA THR A 157 -8.77 12.89 -9.18
C THR A 157 -7.62 13.76 -8.69
N PRO A 158 -7.54 15.03 -9.14
CA PRO A 158 -6.57 15.99 -8.64
C PRO A 158 -6.90 16.41 -7.20
N GLU A 159 -6.02 17.17 -6.58
CA GLU A 159 -6.20 17.78 -5.27
C GLU A 159 -7.61 18.40 -5.09
N GLY A 160 -8.30 17.99 -4.02
CA GLY A 160 -9.63 18.49 -3.68
C GLY A 160 -10.77 17.90 -4.52
N ALA A 161 -10.52 16.97 -5.43
CA ALA A 161 -11.57 16.28 -6.17
C ALA A 161 -12.52 15.55 -5.20
N THR A 162 -13.80 15.47 -5.58
CA THR A 162 -14.81 14.73 -4.82
C THR A 162 -15.57 13.76 -5.72
N LEU A 163 -15.96 12.62 -5.14
CA LEU A 163 -16.86 11.65 -5.75
C LEU A 163 -17.98 11.28 -4.77
N ARG A 164 -19.07 10.73 -5.29
CA ARG A 164 -20.19 10.26 -4.45
C ARG A 164 -20.52 8.80 -4.75
N LEU A 165 -20.45 7.97 -3.73
CA LEU A 165 -20.94 6.59 -3.75
C LEU A 165 -22.32 6.55 -3.07
N ALA A 166 -23.40 6.41 -3.83
CA ALA A 166 -24.76 6.44 -3.29
C ALA A 166 -24.99 7.61 -2.29
N GLY A 167 -24.53 8.82 -2.65
CA GLY A 167 -24.62 10.02 -1.82
C GLY A 167 -23.48 10.20 -0.80
N ARG A 168 -22.73 9.16 -0.47
CA ARG A 168 -21.56 9.20 0.41
C ARG A 168 -20.40 9.89 -0.28
N GLU A 169 -19.95 11.01 0.26
CA GLU A 169 -18.89 11.82 -0.34
C GLU A 169 -17.50 11.31 0.03
N LEU A 170 -16.64 11.21 -0.99
CA LEU A 170 -15.24 10.87 -0.91
C LEU A 170 -14.40 12.03 -1.41
N LEU A 171 -13.54 12.60 -0.57
CA LEU A 171 -12.64 13.70 -0.90
C LEU A 171 -11.23 13.16 -1.14
N PHE A 172 -10.64 13.53 -2.27
CA PHE A 172 -9.29 13.15 -2.67
C PHE A 172 -8.31 14.28 -2.36
N LEU A 173 -7.22 13.94 -1.70
CA LEU A 173 -6.16 14.89 -1.33
C LEU A 173 -4.82 14.33 -1.78
N ASP A 174 -4.01 15.19 -2.42
CA ASP A 174 -2.64 14.82 -2.77
C ASP A 174 -1.83 14.48 -1.51
N ALA A 175 -1.11 13.38 -1.55
CA ALA A 175 -0.29 12.89 -0.45
C ALA A 175 1.08 12.40 -0.96
N PRO A 176 1.91 13.31 -1.51
CA PRO A 176 3.24 12.95 -1.98
C PRO A 176 4.17 12.56 -0.83
N GLY A 177 5.30 11.97 -1.18
CA GLY A 177 6.36 11.58 -0.26
C GLY A 177 6.75 10.12 -0.40
N HIS A 178 5.77 9.21 -0.54
CA HIS A 178 5.99 7.85 -1.02
C HIS A 178 6.03 7.82 -2.57
N ALA A 179 5.05 8.44 -3.20
CA ALA A 179 4.98 8.61 -4.65
C ALA A 179 4.35 9.96 -5.02
N ARG A 180 4.80 10.57 -6.16
CA ARG A 180 4.27 11.86 -6.63
C ARG A 180 2.85 11.78 -7.21
N HIS A 181 2.33 10.59 -7.39
CA HIS A 181 0.98 10.28 -7.87
C HIS A 181 0.13 9.63 -6.78
N HIS A 182 0.47 9.86 -5.52
CA HIS A 182 -0.27 9.32 -4.39
C HIS A 182 -1.37 10.27 -3.94
N VAL A 183 -2.56 9.72 -3.66
CA VAL A 183 -3.69 10.40 -3.02
C VAL A 183 -4.12 9.64 -1.78
N VAL A 184 -4.64 10.38 -0.81
CA VAL A 184 -5.43 9.82 0.29
C VAL A 184 -6.89 10.15 0.09
N ILE A 185 -7.79 9.29 0.54
CA ILE A 185 -9.22 9.45 0.34
C ILE A 185 -9.90 9.60 1.70
N ARG A 186 -10.47 10.79 1.97
CA ARG A 186 -11.29 11.01 3.15
C ARG A 186 -12.73 10.63 2.85
N ASP A 187 -13.27 9.74 3.66
CA ASP A 187 -14.68 9.39 3.67
C ASP A 187 -15.45 10.32 4.61
N ALA A 188 -16.33 11.13 4.07
CA ALA A 188 -17.07 12.12 4.84
C ALA A 188 -18.05 11.50 5.84
N LYS A 189 -18.57 10.29 5.56
CA LYS A 189 -19.56 9.62 6.42
C LYS A 189 -18.95 9.06 7.70
N SER A 190 -17.81 8.40 7.61
CA SER A 190 -17.11 7.85 8.78
C SER A 190 -16.10 8.83 9.38
N GLY A 191 -15.65 9.82 8.62
CA GLY A 191 -14.53 10.69 8.97
C GLY A 191 -13.16 10.00 8.81
N HIS A 192 -13.13 8.73 8.39
CA HIS A 192 -11.91 7.94 8.25
C HIS A 192 -11.17 8.27 6.94
N VAL A 193 -9.91 7.87 6.85
CA VAL A 193 -9.04 8.13 5.68
C VAL A 193 -8.45 6.81 5.17
N PHE A 194 -8.54 6.57 3.86
CA PHE A 194 -7.76 5.54 3.18
C PHE A 194 -6.44 6.17 2.76
N ALA A 195 -5.36 5.66 3.31
CA ALA A 195 -4.06 6.31 3.26
C ALA A 195 -3.07 5.68 2.27
N GLY A 196 -3.41 4.56 1.64
CA GLY A 196 -2.42 3.83 0.84
C GLY A 196 -1.16 3.57 1.66
N ASP A 197 -0.02 4.02 1.13
CA ASP A 197 1.30 3.86 1.74
C ASP A 197 1.80 5.10 2.49
N THR A 198 1.08 6.23 2.38
CA THR A 198 1.50 7.47 3.05
C THR A 198 1.54 7.32 4.58
N PHE A 199 0.70 6.47 5.17
CA PHE A 199 0.73 6.18 6.61
C PHE A 199 1.51 4.90 6.94
N GLY A 200 2.38 4.45 6.04
CA GLY A 200 3.28 3.31 6.22
C GLY A 200 2.60 1.95 6.17
N LEU A 201 3.33 0.95 6.65
CA LEU A 201 2.87 -0.43 6.78
C LEU A 201 2.72 -0.83 8.25
N SER A 202 1.85 -1.81 8.51
CA SER A 202 1.51 -2.23 9.86
C SER A 202 1.01 -3.68 9.87
N TYR A 203 1.91 -4.63 9.98
CA TYR A 203 1.59 -6.05 9.89
C TYR A 203 0.95 -6.58 11.16
N ARG A 204 -0.24 -7.20 11.04
CA ARG A 204 -1.07 -7.63 12.17
C ARG A 204 -0.44 -8.70 13.04
N GLU A 205 0.44 -9.54 12.49
CA GLU A 205 1.18 -10.55 13.26
C GLU A 205 2.15 -9.95 14.29
N LEU A 206 2.51 -8.68 14.13
CA LEU A 206 3.35 -7.93 15.06
C LEU A 206 2.56 -7.08 16.05
N ASP A 207 1.25 -7.03 15.93
CA ASP A 207 0.41 -6.35 16.91
C ASP A 207 0.54 -7.03 18.27
N GLN A 208 0.71 -6.25 19.32
CA GLN A 208 1.00 -6.77 20.63
C GLN A 208 0.24 -6.02 21.73
N ASP A 209 -0.50 -6.79 22.54
CA ASP A 209 -1.27 -6.24 23.66
C ASP A 209 -2.19 -5.08 23.23
N GLY A 210 -2.82 -5.20 22.05
CA GLY A 210 -3.68 -4.18 21.45
C GLY A 210 -2.95 -2.98 20.85
N ARG A 211 -1.61 -2.99 20.83
CA ARG A 211 -0.79 -1.95 20.22
C ARG A 211 -0.45 -2.31 18.79
N GLN A 212 -0.75 -1.38 17.91
CA GLN A 212 -0.33 -1.39 16.51
C GLN A 212 1.00 -0.64 16.38
N PHE A 213 1.69 -0.84 15.27
CA PHE A 213 2.85 -0.06 14.88
C PHE A 213 2.64 0.51 13.48
N SER A 214 3.46 1.47 13.08
CA SER A 214 3.57 1.88 11.69
C SER A 214 5.03 2.07 11.32
N PHE A 215 5.43 1.55 10.15
CA PHE A 215 6.79 1.61 9.63
C PHE A 215 6.76 2.25 8.23
N PRO A 216 7.66 3.20 7.90
CA PRO A 216 7.57 3.92 6.64
C PRO A 216 7.95 3.04 5.44
N THR A 217 7.33 3.35 4.31
CA THR A 217 7.67 2.80 3.00
C THR A 217 8.45 3.84 2.21
N THR A 218 9.74 3.64 2.07
CA THR A 218 10.63 4.53 1.28
C THR A 218 10.90 3.97 -0.11
N SER A 219 9.99 3.15 -0.64
CA SER A 219 10.14 2.40 -1.91
C SER A 219 10.61 3.26 -3.09
N PRO A 220 11.37 2.67 -4.04
CA PRO A 220 11.84 3.41 -5.20
C PRO A 220 10.67 3.80 -6.12
N SER A 221 10.71 4.94 -6.77
CA SER A 221 11.82 5.84 -7.07
C SER A 221 11.54 7.29 -6.65
N GLN A 222 10.55 7.55 -5.82
CA GLN A 222 9.99 8.88 -5.60
C GLN A 222 9.91 9.27 -4.12
N PHE A 223 10.66 8.60 -3.26
CA PHE A 223 10.72 8.93 -1.85
C PHE A 223 11.17 10.39 -1.65
N ASP A 224 10.40 11.12 -0.86
CA ASP A 224 10.65 12.50 -0.46
C ASP A 224 10.26 12.63 1.02
N PRO A 225 11.25 12.63 1.94
CA PRO A 225 10.96 12.65 3.37
C PRO A 225 10.21 13.90 3.81
N ALA A 226 10.51 15.07 3.26
CA ALA A 226 9.85 16.32 3.64
C ALA A 226 8.37 16.32 3.21
N ALA A 227 8.10 15.88 1.98
CA ALA A 227 6.74 15.74 1.48
C ALA A 227 5.95 14.68 2.25
N LEU A 228 6.60 13.57 2.66
CA LEU A 228 5.94 12.51 3.44
C LEU A 228 5.55 12.99 4.84
N HIS A 229 6.43 13.72 5.53
CA HIS A 229 6.09 14.38 6.80
C HIS A 229 4.87 15.28 6.67
N HIS A 230 4.86 16.15 5.65
CA HIS A 230 3.75 17.05 5.40
C HIS A 230 2.43 16.31 5.11
N SER A 231 2.48 15.24 4.33
CA SER A 231 1.31 14.43 3.99
C SER A 231 0.71 13.73 5.22
N ILE A 232 1.56 13.21 6.12
CA ILE A 232 1.13 12.62 7.39
C ILE A 232 0.43 13.66 8.27
N ASP A 233 1.07 14.82 8.48
CA ASP A 233 0.51 15.90 9.31
C ASP A 233 -0.83 16.40 8.75
N ARG A 234 -0.92 16.52 7.43
CA ARG A 234 -2.14 16.91 6.73
C ARG A 234 -3.27 15.91 6.94
N MET A 235 -3.00 14.60 6.85
CA MET A 235 -4.01 13.58 7.15
C MET A 235 -4.51 13.70 8.59
N LEU A 236 -3.60 13.86 9.56
CA LEU A 236 -3.97 14.02 10.96
C LEU A 236 -4.79 15.28 11.22
N SER A 237 -4.53 16.38 10.49
CA SER A 237 -5.30 17.64 10.60
C SER A 237 -6.78 17.49 10.22
N LEU A 238 -7.14 16.44 9.47
CA LEU A 238 -8.53 16.09 9.15
C LEU A 238 -9.29 15.50 10.35
N GLY A 239 -8.60 15.21 11.46
CA GLY A 239 -9.16 14.62 12.67
C GLY A 239 -9.76 13.22 12.49
N PRO A 240 -9.14 12.28 11.75
CA PRO A 240 -9.73 10.97 11.55
C PRO A 240 -9.68 10.13 12.83
N GLU A 241 -10.73 9.35 13.09
CA GLU A 241 -10.73 8.36 14.17
C GLU A 241 -9.96 7.09 13.79
N ALA A 242 -9.88 6.79 12.49
CA ALA A 242 -9.13 5.67 11.94
C ALA A 242 -8.55 6.00 10.57
N ILE A 243 -7.40 5.38 10.27
CA ILE A 243 -6.76 5.37 8.95
C ILE A 243 -6.73 3.93 8.46
N TYR A 244 -6.95 3.72 7.16
CA TYR A 244 -6.81 2.44 6.48
C TYR A 244 -5.55 2.45 5.64
N ALA A 245 -4.51 1.77 6.11
CA ALA A 245 -3.31 1.53 5.33
C ALA A 245 -3.51 0.32 4.40
N THR A 246 -2.93 0.37 3.21
CA THR A 246 -2.96 -0.79 2.31
C THR A 246 -2.15 -1.96 2.89
N HIS A 247 -1.09 -1.68 3.66
CA HIS A 247 -0.25 -2.65 4.36
C HIS A 247 -0.35 -2.57 5.91
N PHE A 248 -1.26 -3.07 6.70
CA PHE A 248 -2.48 -3.80 6.48
C PHE A 248 -3.62 -3.23 7.33
N GLY A 249 -4.59 -2.62 6.65
CA GLY A 249 -5.92 -2.39 7.19
C GLY A 249 -6.04 -1.25 8.19
N ARG A 250 -6.99 -1.39 9.14
CA ARG A 250 -7.40 -0.33 10.04
C ARG A 250 -6.34 0.00 11.11
N LEU A 251 -5.98 1.26 11.19
CA LEU A 251 -5.10 1.84 12.22
C LEU A 251 -5.88 2.78 13.11
N THR A 252 -5.56 2.72 14.41
CA THR A 252 -6.08 3.60 15.48
C THR A 252 -4.92 4.12 16.32
N ASN A 253 -5.17 4.96 17.33
CA ASN A 253 -4.09 5.61 18.09
C ASN A 253 -3.12 6.41 17.21
N LEU A 254 -3.67 7.11 16.26
CA LEU A 254 -2.97 7.72 15.12
C LEU A 254 -1.85 8.68 15.52
N ALA A 255 -2.00 9.41 16.63
CA ALA A 255 -0.95 10.32 17.12
C ALA A 255 0.34 9.57 17.50
N VAL A 256 0.23 8.39 18.12
CA VAL A 256 1.37 7.56 18.48
C VAL A 256 2.04 6.99 17.22
N LEU A 257 1.23 6.45 16.30
CA LEU A 257 1.73 5.88 15.05
C LEU A 257 2.41 6.93 14.17
N ALA A 258 1.85 8.14 14.08
CA ALA A 258 2.46 9.25 13.36
C ALA A 258 3.79 9.71 13.97
N ALA A 259 3.87 9.78 15.30
CA ALA A 259 5.13 10.10 15.97
C ALA A 259 6.23 9.06 15.67
N ASP A 260 5.87 7.76 15.63
CA ASP A 260 6.79 6.70 15.24
C ASP A 260 7.16 6.80 13.75
N LEU A 261 6.20 7.09 12.86
CA LEU A 261 6.49 7.32 11.44
C LEU A 261 7.46 8.50 11.24
N HIS A 262 7.20 9.65 11.85
CA HIS A 262 8.08 10.81 11.73
C HIS A 262 9.50 10.49 12.19
N ARG A 263 9.65 9.83 13.33
CA ARG A 263 10.95 9.39 13.85
C ARG A 263 11.66 8.43 12.89
N LEU A 264 10.94 7.46 12.35
CA LEU A 264 11.49 6.46 11.43
C LEU A 264 11.84 7.06 10.06
N ILE A 265 11.05 8.00 9.54
CA ILE A 265 11.37 8.73 8.29
C ILE A 265 12.68 9.50 8.46
N ILE A 266 12.86 10.20 9.59
CA ILE A 266 14.12 10.89 9.91
C ILE A 266 15.28 9.89 9.95
N ALA A 267 15.11 8.75 10.63
CA ALA A 267 16.16 7.73 10.76
C ALA A 267 16.54 7.12 9.39
N HIS A 268 15.57 6.92 8.49
CA HIS A 268 15.85 6.46 7.13
C HIS A 268 16.61 7.53 6.32
N ALA A 269 16.21 8.80 6.40
CA ALA A 269 16.89 9.88 5.71
C ALA A 269 18.33 10.03 6.22
N GLU A 270 18.56 10.02 7.53
CA GLU A 270 19.90 10.07 8.13
C GLU A 270 20.77 8.87 7.75
N LEU A 271 20.18 7.66 7.65
CA LEU A 271 20.87 6.47 7.16
C LEU A 271 21.32 6.67 5.70
N GLY A 272 20.44 7.19 4.85
CA GLY A 272 20.75 7.53 3.46
C GLY A 272 21.92 8.49 3.39
N GLU A 273 21.82 9.63 4.06
CA GLU A 273 22.86 10.68 4.07
C GLU A 273 24.22 10.15 4.57
N ARG A 274 24.23 9.36 5.63
CA ARG A 274 25.47 8.77 6.18
C ARG A 274 26.22 7.92 5.14
N HIS A 275 25.50 7.30 4.23
CA HIS A 275 26.08 6.39 3.22
C HIS A 275 26.10 6.96 1.81
N ARG A 276 25.77 8.24 1.62
CA ARG A 276 25.74 8.93 0.30
C ARG A 276 27.01 8.69 -0.50
N GLY A 277 28.16 8.84 0.11
CA GLY A 277 29.48 8.72 -0.53
C GLY A 277 30.08 7.30 -0.52
N ALA A 278 29.32 6.25 -0.16
CA ALA A 278 29.88 4.91 0.05
C ALA A 278 30.20 4.14 -1.25
N GLY A 279 29.92 4.69 -2.43
CA GLY A 279 30.20 4.08 -3.74
C GLY A 279 29.57 2.69 -3.86
N ALA A 280 30.33 1.72 -4.37
CA ALA A 280 29.82 0.35 -4.58
C ALA A 280 29.33 -0.37 -3.31
N ARG A 281 29.67 0.12 -2.12
CA ARG A 281 29.18 -0.45 -0.85
C ARG A 281 27.84 0.10 -0.41
N ARG A 282 27.32 1.17 -1.05
CA ARG A 282 26.13 1.92 -0.63
C ARG A 282 24.92 1.00 -0.47
N LYS A 283 24.56 0.24 -1.50
CA LYS A 283 23.40 -0.68 -1.45
C LYS A 283 23.46 -1.62 -0.24
N ARG A 284 24.61 -2.28 -0.01
CA ARG A 284 24.77 -3.20 1.11
C ARG A 284 24.62 -2.48 2.45
N LEU A 285 25.25 -1.31 2.61
CA LEU A 285 25.19 -0.54 3.87
C LEU A 285 23.78 -0.01 4.14
N LEU A 286 23.03 0.38 3.13
CA LEU A 286 21.64 0.77 3.29
C LEU A 286 20.76 -0.41 3.70
N THR A 287 20.93 -1.59 3.08
CA THR A 287 20.18 -2.79 3.44
C THR A 287 20.47 -3.23 4.87
N GLU A 288 21.74 -3.24 5.28
CA GLU A 288 22.17 -3.53 6.65
C GLU A 288 21.56 -2.51 7.63
N GLY A 289 21.62 -1.21 7.31
CA GLY A 289 21.09 -0.15 8.16
C GLY A 289 19.56 -0.19 8.29
N VAL A 290 18.81 -0.47 7.23
CA VAL A 290 17.35 -0.65 7.33
C VAL A 290 17.03 -1.87 8.19
N SER A 291 17.79 -2.97 8.07
CA SER A 291 17.64 -4.13 8.96
C SER A 291 17.84 -3.76 10.42
N GLU A 292 18.83 -2.92 10.71
CA GLU A 292 19.07 -2.41 12.08
C GLU A 292 17.92 -1.52 12.58
N LEU A 293 17.33 -0.67 11.70
CA LEU A 293 16.15 0.12 12.06
C LEU A 293 14.95 -0.78 12.41
N VAL A 294 14.69 -1.83 11.63
CA VAL A 294 13.64 -2.82 11.93
C VAL A 294 13.89 -3.50 13.27
N LEU A 295 15.13 -3.90 13.56
CA LEU A 295 15.48 -4.55 14.83
C LEU A 295 15.42 -3.59 16.02
N ALA A 296 15.80 -2.32 15.83
CA ALA A 296 15.62 -1.30 16.86
C ALA A 296 14.12 -1.07 17.16
N GLU A 297 13.29 -1.11 16.12
CA GLU A 297 11.85 -1.00 16.31
C GLU A 297 11.26 -2.23 17.01
N ARG A 298 11.77 -3.43 16.73
CA ARG A 298 11.43 -4.65 17.49
C ARG A 298 11.62 -4.45 19.00
N GLU A 299 12.77 -3.91 19.41
CA GLU A 299 13.07 -3.68 20.82
C GLU A 299 12.16 -2.59 21.42
N ARG A 300 11.93 -1.50 20.67
CA ARG A 300 11.07 -0.39 21.09
C ARG A 300 9.62 -0.82 21.28
N GLN A 301 9.06 -1.57 20.30
CA GLN A 301 7.69 -2.07 20.32
C GLN A 301 7.54 -3.32 21.19
N LYS A 302 8.64 -3.92 21.63
CA LYS A 302 8.71 -5.15 22.42
C LYS A 302 8.08 -6.34 21.68
N TRP A 303 8.30 -6.43 20.37
CA TRP A 303 7.78 -7.56 19.60
C TRP A 303 8.35 -8.88 20.10
N ARG A 304 7.45 -9.88 20.33
CA ARG A 304 7.81 -11.18 20.92
C ARG A 304 8.50 -12.12 19.93
N PHE A 305 8.44 -11.83 18.62
CA PHE A 305 9.13 -12.64 17.63
C PHE A 305 10.65 -12.57 17.78
N PRO A 306 11.36 -13.70 17.55
CA PRO A 306 12.82 -13.71 17.44
C PRO A 306 13.30 -12.75 16.34
N ARG A 307 14.56 -12.29 16.44
CA ARG A 307 15.18 -11.39 15.45
C ARG A 307 15.04 -11.90 14.03
N GLU A 308 15.34 -13.19 13.83
CA GLU A 308 15.32 -13.87 12.54
C GLU A 308 13.92 -13.83 11.92
N LYS A 309 12.89 -14.05 12.75
CA LYS A 309 11.49 -14.01 12.29
C LYS A 309 11.03 -12.60 11.93
N VAL A 310 11.46 -11.58 12.67
CA VAL A 310 11.16 -10.18 12.33
C VAL A 310 11.83 -9.80 11.01
N LEU A 311 13.10 -10.17 10.83
CA LEU A 311 13.79 -9.92 9.56
C LEU A 311 13.16 -10.66 8.38
N GLU A 312 12.64 -11.87 8.60
CA GLU A 312 11.88 -12.61 7.59
C GLU A 312 10.58 -11.87 7.21
N VAL A 313 9.82 -11.39 8.19
CA VAL A 313 8.57 -10.63 7.97
C VAL A 313 8.84 -9.36 7.16
N PHE A 314 9.94 -8.67 7.42
CA PHE A 314 10.32 -7.41 6.76
C PHE A 314 11.29 -7.60 5.57
N ALA A 315 11.56 -8.82 5.11
CA ALA A 315 12.61 -9.06 4.13
C ALA A 315 12.44 -8.24 2.84
N LEU A 316 11.21 -8.23 2.31
CA LEU A 316 10.86 -7.43 1.13
C LEU A 316 10.96 -5.93 1.42
N ASP A 317 10.44 -5.47 2.56
CA ASP A 317 10.44 -4.06 2.94
C ASP A 317 11.84 -3.52 3.16
N ILE A 318 12.72 -4.31 3.77
CA ILE A 318 14.13 -3.96 3.96
C ILE A 318 14.81 -3.71 2.61
N GLU A 319 14.59 -4.59 1.65
CA GLU A 319 15.18 -4.43 0.31
C GLU A 319 14.60 -3.22 -0.42
N LEU A 320 13.27 -3.07 -0.44
CA LEU A 320 12.60 -1.96 -1.12
C LEU A 320 12.94 -0.61 -0.48
N ASN A 321 12.99 -0.52 0.84
CA ASN A 321 13.36 0.70 1.53
C ASN A 321 14.82 1.08 1.25
N ALA A 322 15.74 0.12 1.25
CA ALA A 322 17.14 0.38 0.89
C ALA A 322 17.29 0.88 -0.55
N GLN A 323 16.57 0.27 -1.52
CA GLN A 323 16.54 0.71 -2.91
C GLN A 323 15.95 2.11 -3.06
N GLY A 324 14.90 2.41 -2.29
CA GLY A 324 14.27 3.73 -2.31
C GLY A 324 15.20 4.83 -1.78
N LEU A 325 15.92 4.56 -0.69
CA LEU A 325 16.96 5.47 -0.19
C LEU A 325 18.07 5.68 -1.24
N GLU A 326 18.51 4.63 -1.91
CA GLU A 326 19.50 4.73 -2.99
C GLU A 326 19.02 5.64 -4.12
N SER A 327 17.77 5.42 -4.57
CA SER A 327 17.13 6.22 -5.62
C SER A 327 16.94 7.69 -5.21
N TRP A 328 16.55 7.94 -3.96
CA TRP A 328 16.42 9.29 -3.41
C TRP A 328 17.76 10.04 -3.44
N LEU A 329 18.83 9.43 -2.94
CA LEU A 329 20.16 10.02 -2.94
C LEU A 329 20.66 10.35 -4.35
N ASP A 330 20.35 9.50 -5.34
CA ASP A 330 20.72 9.71 -6.75
C ASP A 330 19.88 10.81 -7.43
N SER A 331 18.69 11.11 -6.91
CA SER A 331 17.81 12.16 -7.45
C SER A 331 18.16 13.56 -6.96
N GLU A 332 18.67 13.70 -5.74
CA GLU A 332 19.09 15.00 -5.17
C GLU A 332 20.39 15.54 -5.78
N GLY A 333 21.14 14.69 -6.46
CA GLY A 333 22.37 15.09 -7.17
C GLY A 333 22.15 15.61 -8.58
N LYS A 334 20.89 15.70 -9.03
CA LYS A 334 20.49 16.18 -10.37
C LYS A 334 19.75 17.50 -10.28
#